data_e09d6a355b008142fbd0f76bd3a9712f
#
_entry.id   e09d6a355b008142fbd0f76bd3a9712f
#
_cell.length_a   1.000
_cell.length_b   1.000
_cell.length_c   1.000
_cell.angle_alpha   90.00
_cell.angle_beta   90.00
_cell.angle_gamma   90.00
#
_symmetry.space_group_name_H-M   'P 1'
#
loop_
_entity.id
_entity.type
_entity.pdbx_description
1 polymer ?
#
loop_
_entity_poly.entity_id
_entity_poly.type
_entity_poly.pdbx_seq_one_letter_code
_entity_poly.pdbx_strand_id
1 'polypeptide(L)'
;FLLNLMSSPGSGKTSTLVPTVNELLKDYRVGVMEADIDSDVDAWTIADKTKAKVVQLHTGGMCHLDADMTRQGLKELGTEDVDIAILENVGNLVCPAEFDTGAVKNAMILSVPEGHDKPLKYPLIFTVCDALIINKIDVLPYFDFDMDKVKEYAWKRNPNLKIFPISAKTGEGMEAWYSWLKEEADKWMK
;
A
#
# COMPACT_ATOMS: atom_id res chain seq x y z
N PHE A 1 0.79 6.24 13.63
CA PHE A 1 1.56 5.49 12.63
C PHE A 1 1.04 5.79 11.23
N LEU A 2 1.91 6.11 10.28
CA LEU A 2 1.54 6.38 8.89
C LEU A 2 2.17 5.34 7.96
N LEU A 3 1.33 4.65 7.19
CA LEU A 3 1.72 3.76 6.10
C LEU A 3 1.48 4.45 4.76
N ASN A 4 2.48 4.49 3.88
CA ASN A 4 2.32 4.86 2.47
C ASN A 4 2.19 3.59 1.63
N LEU A 5 1.08 3.41 0.92
CA LEU A 5 0.78 2.26 0.08
C LEU A 5 0.83 2.65 -1.41
N MET A 6 1.81 2.11 -2.11
CA MET A 6 2.10 2.42 -3.51
C MET A 6 1.82 1.23 -4.41
N SER A 7 1.54 1.46 -5.68
CA SER A 7 1.41 0.40 -6.69
C SER A 7 1.29 0.95 -8.10
N SER A 8 1.29 0.06 -9.10
CA SER A 8 0.75 0.37 -10.42
C SER A 8 -0.78 0.37 -10.44
N PRO A 9 -1.42 1.01 -11.42
CA PRO A 9 -2.85 0.87 -11.64
C PRO A 9 -3.25 -0.60 -11.86
N GLY A 10 -4.39 -1.01 -11.30
CA GLY A 10 -4.92 -2.35 -11.48
C GLY A 10 -4.21 -3.47 -10.69
N SER A 11 -3.22 -3.16 -9.85
CA SER A 11 -2.54 -4.15 -8.99
C SER A 11 -3.42 -4.72 -7.88
N GLY A 12 -4.54 -4.03 -7.56
CA GLY A 12 -5.49 -4.40 -6.51
C GLY A 12 -5.25 -3.68 -5.18
N LYS A 13 -4.86 -2.38 -5.23
CA LYS A 13 -4.71 -1.53 -4.02
C LYS A 13 -5.96 -1.56 -3.15
N THR A 14 -7.07 -1.07 -3.67
CA THR A 14 -8.35 -0.98 -2.95
C THR A 14 -8.84 -2.35 -2.48
N SER A 15 -8.68 -3.40 -3.31
CA SER A 15 -9.04 -4.78 -2.94
C SER A 15 -8.20 -5.33 -1.78
N THR A 16 -6.94 -4.92 -1.66
CA THR A 16 -6.05 -5.27 -0.54
C THR A 16 -6.31 -4.38 0.67
N LEU A 17 -6.58 -3.10 0.44
CA LEU A 17 -6.75 -2.10 1.49
C LEU A 17 -8.04 -2.33 2.30
N VAL A 18 -9.17 -2.61 1.65
CA VAL A 18 -10.45 -2.83 2.35
C VAL A 18 -10.36 -3.94 3.42
N PRO A 19 -9.92 -5.18 3.12
CA PRO A 19 -9.79 -6.20 4.15
C PRO A 19 -8.70 -5.86 5.19
N THR A 20 -7.62 -5.17 4.79
CA THR A 20 -6.58 -4.70 5.73
C THR A 20 -7.16 -3.72 6.74
N VAL A 21 -7.90 -2.71 6.29
CA VAL A 21 -8.56 -1.72 7.16
C VAL A 21 -9.56 -2.38 8.11
N ASN A 22 -10.40 -3.29 7.59
CA ASN A 22 -11.36 -4.02 8.42
C ASN A 22 -10.68 -4.88 9.50
N GLU A 23 -9.52 -5.46 9.21
CA GLU A 23 -8.74 -6.21 10.19
C GLU A 23 -8.13 -5.28 11.27
N LEU A 24 -7.56 -4.15 10.85
CA LEU A 24 -6.97 -3.17 11.76
C LEU A 24 -8.00 -2.50 12.67
N LEU A 25 -9.20 -2.25 12.17
CA LEU A 25 -10.31 -1.64 12.94
C LEU A 25 -10.77 -2.49 14.14
N LYS A 26 -10.34 -3.76 14.24
CA LYS A 26 -10.61 -4.58 15.42
C LYS A 26 -9.84 -4.10 16.66
N ASP A 27 -8.67 -3.49 16.46
CA ASP A 27 -7.72 -3.17 17.52
C ASP A 27 -7.34 -1.67 17.55
N TYR A 28 -7.52 -0.94 16.43
CA TYR A 28 -7.04 0.44 16.25
C TYR A 28 -8.12 1.35 15.66
N ARG A 29 -7.96 2.66 15.89
CA ARG A 29 -8.70 3.70 15.15
C ARG A 29 -7.95 3.95 13.84
N VAL A 30 -8.60 3.65 12.72
CA VAL A 30 -7.96 3.70 11.39
C VAL A 30 -8.56 4.81 10.56
N GLY A 31 -7.68 5.58 9.90
CA GLY A 31 -8.06 6.55 8.89
C GLY A 31 -7.35 6.27 7.57
N VAL A 32 -8.00 6.58 6.46
CA VAL A 32 -7.46 6.40 5.12
C VAL A 32 -7.46 7.73 4.38
N MET A 33 -6.34 8.06 3.79
CA MET A 33 -6.20 9.15 2.82
C MET A 33 -6.03 8.49 1.46
N GLU A 34 -6.97 8.71 0.56
CA GLU A 34 -6.94 8.20 -0.81
C GLU A 34 -6.51 9.30 -1.75
N ALA A 35 -5.52 9.03 -2.60
CA ALA A 35 -5.00 9.96 -3.57
C ALA A 35 -5.25 9.49 -5.00
N ASP A 36 -6.09 10.20 -5.70
CA ASP A 36 -6.30 10.00 -7.14
C ASP A 36 -6.16 11.32 -7.90
N ILE A 37 -5.96 11.21 -9.22
CA ILE A 37 -5.81 12.37 -10.09
C ILE A 37 -7.16 13.07 -10.28
N ASP A 38 -8.25 12.29 -10.50
CA ASP A 38 -9.57 12.82 -10.86
C ASP A 38 -10.77 11.98 -10.35
N SER A 39 -10.56 10.87 -9.60
CA SER A 39 -11.62 9.92 -9.26
C SER A 39 -11.83 9.80 -7.75
N ASP A 40 -13.09 9.77 -7.33
CA ASP A 40 -13.48 9.51 -5.93
C ASP A 40 -13.95 8.06 -5.71
N VAL A 41 -13.86 7.20 -6.73
CA VAL A 41 -14.45 5.84 -6.70
C VAL A 41 -13.81 4.96 -5.64
N ASP A 42 -12.49 5.04 -5.48
CA ASP A 42 -11.76 4.23 -4.50
C ASP A 42 -12.04 4.73 -3.07
N ALA A 43 -12.07 6.04 -2.85
CA ALA A 43 -12.46 6.62 -1.56
C ALA A 43 -13.89 6.22 -1.15
N TRP A 44 -14.85 6.30 -2.09
CA TRP A 44 -16.22 5.83 -1.87
C TRP A 44 -16.29 4.34 -1.54
N THR A 45 -15.51 3.52 -2.25
CA THR A 45 -15.45 2.08 -2.04
C THR A 45 -14.91 1.74 -0.65
N ILE A 46 -13.87 2.43 -0.20
CA ILE A 46 -13.29 2.22 1.13
C ILE A 46 -14.28 2.68 2.21
N ALA A 47 -14.88 3.85 2.04
CA ALA A 47 -15.86 4.39 3.00
C ALA A 47 -17.10 3.50 3.13
N ASP A 48 -17.60 2.95 2.02
CA ASP A 48 -18.77 2.06 1.99
C ASP A 48 -18.48 0.69 2.64
N LYS A 49 -17.28 0.14 2.39
CA LYS A 49 -16.90 -1.22 2.81
C LYS A 49 -16.17 -1.30 4.15
N THR A 50 -15.83 -0.16 4.73
CA THR A 50 -15.16 -0.09 6.03
C THR A 50 -15.86 0.93 6.93
N LYS A 51 -15.48 0.97 8.20
CA LYS A 51 -15.90 2.03 9.15
C LYS A 51 -14.79 3.04 9.39
N ALA A 52 -13.75 3.03 8.58
CA ALA A 52 -12.65 3.99 8.69
C ALA A 52 -13.10 5.39 8.27
N LYS A 53 -12.48 6.39 8.86
CA LYS A 53 -12.57 7.75 8.33
C LYS A 53 -11.78 7.83 7.03
N VAL A 54 -12.39 8.32 5.96
CA VAL A 54 -11.76 8.43 4.65
C VAL A 54 -11.70 9.89 4.22
N VAL A 55 -10.54 10.32 3.76
CA VAL A 55 -10.30 11.65 3.17
C VAL A 55 -9.78 11.47 1.75
N GLN A 56 -10.41 12.15 0.81
CA GLN A 56 -9.95 12.22 -0.58
C GLN A 56 -8.93 13.33 -0.74
N LEU A 57 -7.77 13.01 -1.33
CA LEU A 57 -6.73 13.98 -1.68
C LEU A 57 -6.68 14.15 -3.20
N HIS A 58 -7.02 15.34 -3.66
CA HIS A 58 -6.89 15.68 -5.07
C HIS A 58 -5.47 16.18 -5.36
N THR A 59 -4.76 15.49 -6.25
CA THR A 59 -3.37 15.82 -6.56
C THR A 59 -3.23 17.01 -7.54
N GLY A 60 -4.33 17.50 -8.09
CA GLY A 60 -4.31 18.59 -9.08
C GLY A 60 -3.58 18.23 -10.38
N GLY A 61 -3.61 16.93 -10.75
CA GLY A 61 -2.95 16.42 -11.95
C GLY A 61 -1.53 15.89 -11.72
N MET A 62 -1.02 15.93 -10.49
CA MET A 62 0.28 15.32 -10.15
C MET A 62 0.15 13.80 -10.00
N CYS A 63 1.19 13.09 -10.40
CA CYS A 63 1.25 11.62 -10.35
C CYS A 63 1.85 11.07 -9.05
N HIS A 64 1.94 11.89 -7.99
CA HIS A 64 2.49 11.55 -6.67
C HIS A 64 1.94 12.48 -5.60
N LEU A 65 2.15 12.11 -4.36
CA LEU A 65 2.02 12.98 -3.19
C LEU A 65 3.39 13.25 -2.59
N ASP A 66 3.53 14.42 -1.98
CA ASP A 66 4.68 14.79 -1.16
C ASP A 66 4.30 14.93 0.33
N ALA A 67 5.28 15.28 1.16
CA ALA A 67 5.10 15.42 2.59
C ALA A 67 4.13 16.56 2.98
N ASP A 68 4.06 17.65 2.19
CA ASP A 68 3.14 18.76 2.48
C ASP A 68 1.69 18.39 2.19
N MET A 69 1.44 17.73 1.07
CA MET A 69 0.10 17.21 0.72
C MET A 69 -0.35 16.16 1.74
N THR A 70 0.56 15.25 2.14
CA THR A 70 0.29 14.25 3.18
C THR A 70 -0.06 14.92 4.52
N ARG A 71 0.67 15.96 4.92
CA ARG A 71 0.41 16.74 6.13
C ARG A 71 -0.96 17.40 6.10
N GLN A 72 -1.38 17.94 4.96
CA GLN A 72 -2.71 18.52 4.78
C GLN A 72 -3.81 17.46 4.93
N GLY A 73 -3.62 16.28 4.31
CA GLY A 73 -4.53 15.15 4.45
C GLY A 73 -4.64 14.65 5.89
N LEU A 74 -3.52 14.51 6.60
CA LEU A 74 -3.51 14.14 8.01
C LEU A 74 -4.26 15.15 8.88
N LYS A 75 -4.14 16.44 8.60
CA LYS A 75 -4.89 17.48 9.32
C LYS A 75 -6.40 17.36 9.10
N GLU A 76 -6.82 17.08 7.88
CA GLU A 76 -8.23 16.85 7.53
C GLU A 76 -8.76 15.54 8.15
N LEU A 77 -7.92 14.51 8.15
CA LEU A 77 -8.22 13.22 8.79
C LEU A 77 -8.40 13.36 10.31
N GLY A 78 -7.71 14.32 10.97
CA GLY A 78 -7.75 14.53 12.40
C GLY A 78 -6.90 13.50 13.15
N THR A 79 -5.60 13.74 13.24
CA THR A 79 -4.60 12.79 13.77
C THR A 79 -4.80 12.42 15.25
N GLU A 80 -5.52 13.24 16.03
CA GLU A 80 -5.84 12.95 17.43
C GLU A 80 -6.83 11.79 17.60
N ASP A 81 -7.60 11.51 16.54
CA ASP A 81 -8.63 10.47 16.55
C ASP A 81 -8.19 9.18 15.83
N VAL A 82 -6.95 9.11 15.36
CA VAL A 82 -6.45 8.01 14.51
C VAL A 82 -5.14 7.46 15.05
N ASP A 83 -5.08 6.15 15.27
CA ASP A 83 -3.87 5.44 15.68
C ASP A 83 -3.02 5.06 14.46
N ILE A 84 -3.69 4.62 13.38
CA ILE A 84 -3.07 4.22 12.11
C ILE A 84 -3.71 5.01 10.97
N ALA A 85 -2.90 5.79 10.27
CA ALA A 85 -3.26 6.42 9.01
C ALA A 85 -2.65 5.63 7.85
N ILE A 86 -3.43 5.39 6.82
CA ILE A 86 -2.96 4.77 5.57
C ILE A 86 -3.13 5.77 4.44
N LEU A 87 -2.04 6.06 3.73
CA LEU A 87 -2.03 6.85 2.52
C LEU A 87 -2.05 5.89 1.32
N GLU A 88 -3.18 5.79 0.62
CA GLU A 88 -3.24 5.15 -0.70
C GLU A 88 -2.72 6.13 -1.74
N ASN A 89 -1.49 5.91 -2.21
CA ASN A 89 -0.84 6.80 -3.15
C ASN A 89 -1.33 6.57 -4.59
N VAL A 90 -1.13 7.57 -5.45
CA VAL A 90 -1.47 7.50 -6.87
C VAL A 90 -0.87 6.26 -7.52
N GLY A 91 -1.62 5.62 -8.42
CA GLY A 91 -1.19 4.42 -9.16
C GLY A 91 -0.02 4.69 -10.11
N ASN A 92 1.21 4.62 -9.60
CA ASN A 92 2.45 4.85 -10.33
C ASN A 92 3.63 4.16 -9.62
N LEU A 93 4.59 3.60 -10.39
CA LEU A 93 5.78 2.93 -9.81
C LEU A 93 7.04 3.82 -9.81
N VAL A 94 6.98 5.01 -10.40
CA VAL A 94 8.13 5.92 -10.54
C VAL A 94 7.99 7.09 -9.57
N CYS A 95 7.06 8.01 -9.86
CA CYS A 95 6.96 9.26 -9.09
C CYS A 95 6.74 9.04 -7.58
N PRO A 96 5.83 8.18 -7.11
CA PRO A 96 5.66 7.98 -5.66
C PRO A 96 6.90 7.47 -4.92
N ALA A 97 7.85 6.85 -5.63
CA ALA A 97 9.11 6.40 -5.05
C ALA A 97 10.16 7.51 -4.91
N GLU A 98 10.00 8.61 -5.65
CA GLU A 98 10.94 9.75 -5.66
C GLU A 98 10.62 10.81 -4.60
N PHE A 99 9.37 10.82 -4.11
CA PHE A 99 8.90 11.85 -3.18
C PHE A 99 8.61 11.26 -1.80
N ASP A 100 9.24 11.84 -0.79
CA ASP A 100 8.99 11.47 0.60
C ASP A 100 7.63 12.02 1.06
N THR A 101 6.78 11.13 1.56
CA THR A 101 5.47 11.47 2.13
C THR A 101 5.52 11.69 3.64
N GLY A 102 6.67 11.48 4.28
CA GLY A 102 6.80 11.46 5.73
C GLY A 102 6.23 10.20 6.40
N ALA A 103 5.96 9.15 5.65
CA ALA A 103 5.43 7.90 6.19
C ALA A 103 6.47 7.15 7.04
N VAL A 104 5.98 6.49 8.10
CA VAL A 104 6.82 5.62 8.96
C VAL A 104 7.25 4.37 8.21
N LYS A 105 6.36 3.85 7.38
CA LYS A 105 6.59 2.67 6.53
C LYS A 105 6.05 2.88 5.13
N ASN A 106 6.79 2.36 4.16
CA ASN A 106 6.40 2.30 2.77
C ASN A 106 6.13 0.85 2.37
N ALA A 107 4.96 0.60 1.80
CA ALA A 107 4.62 -0.69 1.20
C ALA A 107 4.25 -0.50 -0.27
N MET A 108 4.55 -1.49 -1.08
CA MET A 108 4.09 -1.52 -2.46
C MET A 108 3.36 -2.82 -2.79
N ILE A 109 2.40 -2.72 -3.72
CA ILE A 109 1.71 -3.88 -4.27
C ILE A 109 2.17 -4.10 -5.71
N LEU A 110 2.60 -5.33 -5.98
CA LEU A 110 2.85 -5.88 -7.30
C LEU A 110 1.87 -7.03 -7.51
N SER A 111 1.19 -7.10 -8.64
CA SER A 111 0.31 -8.24 -8.94
C SER A 111 0.95 -9.21 -9.93
N VAL A 112 0.58 -10.49 -9.82
CA VAL A 112 1.07 -11.56 -10.69
C VAL A 112 0.97 -11.22 -12.20
N PRO A 113 -0.15 -10.65 -12.71
CA PRO A 113 -0.24 -10.28 -14.13
C PRO A 113 0.77 -9.24 -14.62
N GLU A 114 1.38 -8.49 -13.70
CA GLU A 114 2.35 -7.44 -14.07
C GLU A 114 3.73 -8.00 -14.42
N GLY A 115 4.03 -9.23 -14.05
CA GLY A 115 5.30 -9.91 -14.32
C GLY A 115 6.35 -9.76 -13.21
N HIS A 116 7.20 -10.78 -13.10
CA HIS A 116 8.24 -10.91 -12.06
C HIS A 116 9.48 -10.03 -12.32
N ASP A 117 9.55 -9.35 -13.45
CA ASP A 117 10.70 -8.51 -13.85
C ASP A 117 10.61 -7.05 -13.40
N LYS A 118 9.54 -6.67 -12.70
CA LYS A 118 9.32 -5.30 -12.19
C LYS A 118 10.47 -4.76 -11.33
N PRO A 119 11.13 -5.54 -10.45
CA PRO A 119 12.26 -5.02 -9.69
C PRO A 119 13.48 -4.65 -10.55
N LEU A 120 13.57 -5.17 -11.77
CA LEU A 120 14.61 -4.80 -12.73
C LEU A 120 14.27 -3.51 -13.48
N LYS A 121 12.98 -3.30 -13.77
CA LYS A 121 12.47 -2.13 -14.53
C LYS A 121 12.27 -0.90 -13.67
N TYR A 122 11.88 -1.08 -12.41
CA TYR A 122 11.52 0.00 -11.45
C TYR A 122 12.30 -0.16 -10.14
N PRO A 123 13.64 -0.11 -10.16
CA PRO A 123 14.45 -0.49 -9.00
C PRO A 123 14.25 0.40 -7.78
N LEU A 124 13.91 1.68 -7.97
CA LEU A 124 13.82 2.65 -6.88
C LEU A 124 12.73 2.29 -5.89
N ILE A 125 11.51 1.98 -6.37
CA ILE A 125 10.39 1.67 -5.46
C ILE A 125 10.69 0.43 -4.60
N PHE A 126 11.38 -0.59 -5.13
CA PHE A 126 11.81 -1.75 -4.36
C PHE A 126 12.91 -1.42 -3.34
N THR A 127 13.69 -0.36 -3.58
CA THR A 127 14.74 0.10 -2.66
C THR A 127 14.16 0.87 -1.47
N VAL A 128 13.13 1.69 -1.70
CA VAL A 128 12.57 2.58 -0.67
C VAL A 128 11.47 1.93 0.17
N CYS A 129 10.90 0.80 -0.28
CA CYS A 129 9.84 0.10 0.45
C CYS A 129 10.37 -0.78 1.58
N ASP A 130 9.62 -0.86 2.66
CA ASP A 130 9.80 -1.82 3.77
C ASP A 130 9.10 -3.15 3.47
N ALA A 131 8.00 -3.10 2.71
CA ALA A 131 7.19 -4.26 2.37
C ALA A 131 6.81 -4.31 0.89
N LEU A 132 6.85 -5.53 0.33
CA LEU A 132 6.32 -5.88 -0.99
C LEU A 132 5.17 -6.87 -0.82
N ILE A 133 3.99 -6.49 -1.26
CA ILE A 133 2.82 -7.36 -1.35
C ILE A 133 2.74 -7.88 -2.79
N ILE A 134 2.85 -9.20 -2.97
CA ILE A 134 2.64 -9.84 -4.28
C ILE A 134 1.21 -10.34 -4.32
N ASN A 135 0.33 -9.57 -4.95
CA ASN A 135 -1.10 -9.84 -4.99
C ASN A 135 -1.50 -10.71 -6.19
N LYS A 136 -2.71 -11.27 -6.09
CA LYS A 136 -3.33 -12.13 -7.12
C LYS A 136 -2.60 -13.46 -7.31
N ILE A 137 -2.09 -14.07 -6.22
CA ILE A 137 -1.44 -15.39 -6.32
C ILE A 137 -2.41 -16.49 -6.75
N ASP A 138 -3.71 -16.28 -6.60
CA ASP A 138 -4.77 -17.17 -7.11
C ASP A 138 -4.77 -17.35 -8.63
N VAL A 139 -4.12 -16.44 -9.37
CA VAL A 139 -4.00 -16.56 -10.84
C VAL A 139 -2.61 -17.02 -11.31
N LEU A 140 -1.70 -17.37 -10.40
CA LEU A 140 -0.35 -17.87 -10.74
C LEU A 140 -0.35 -18.96 -11.84
N PRO A 141 -1.28 -19.96 -11.83
CA PRO A 141 -1.28 -21.01 -12.87
C PRO A 141 -1.54 -20.50 -14.30
N TYR A 142 -2.01 -19.28 -14.45
CA TYR A 142 -2.39 -18.70 -15.75
C TYR A 142 -1.38 -17.69 -16.30
N PHE A 143 -0.30 -17.41 -15.55
CA PHE A 143 0.69 -16.39 -15.91
C PHE A 143 2.11 -16.96 -15.84
N ASP A 144 2.98 -16.49 -16.71
CA ASP A 144 4.42 -16.72 -16.61
C ASP A 144 5.01 -15.80 -15.53
N PHE A 145 4.80 -16.19 -14.27
CA PHE A 145 5.30 -15.47 -13.10
C PHE A 145 6.12 -16.40 -12.21
N ASP A 146 7.38 -16.07 -12.05
CA ASP A 146 8.33 -16.83 -11.24
C ASP A 146 8.48 -16.15 -9.87
N MET A 147 7.89 -16.76 -8.84
CA MET A 147 7.90 -16.26 -7.48
C MET A 147 9.32 -16.17 -6.88
N ASP A 148 10.19 -17.08 -7.22
CA ASP A 148 11.56 -17.10 -6.68
C ASP A 148 12.41 -16.02 -7.34
N LYS A 149 12.24 -15.80 -8.64
CA LYS A 149 12.92 -14.70 -9.35
C LYS A 149 12.50 -13.32 -8.86
N VAL A 150 11.21 -13.07 -8.68
CA VAL A 150 10.77 -11.75 -8.18
C VAL A 150 11.35 -11.47 -6.81
N LYS A 151 11.38 -12.46 -5.90
CA LYS A 151 12.01 -12.34 -4.58
C LYS A 151 13.50 -12.06 -4.68
N GLU A 152 14.21 -12.84 -5.49
CA GLU A 152 15.65 -12.65 -5.74
C GLU A 152 15.95 -11.23 -6.25
N TYR A 153 15.20 -10.76 -7.24
CA TYR A 153 15.41 -9.43 -7.83
C TYR A 153 15.07 -8.31 -6.83
N ALA A 154 14.00 -8.48 -6.06
CA ALA A 154 13.59 -7.52 -5.04
C ALA A 154 14.63 -7.44 -3.90
N TRP A 155 15.10 -8.56 -3.38
CA TRP A 155 16.13 -8.59 -2.33
C TRP A 155 17.50 -8.11 -2.79
N LYS A 156 17.83 -8.18 -4.06
CA LYS A 156 19.02 -7.51 -4.64
C LYS A 156 18.91 -5.98 -4.54
N ARG A 157 17.70 -5.40 -4.51
CA ARG A 157 17.46 -3.96 -4.33
C ARG A 157 17.39 -3.57 -2.86
N ASN A 158 16.72 -4.38 -2.05
CA ASN A 158 16.58 -4.17 -0.61
C ASN A 158 16.60 -5.52 0.13
N PRO A 159 17.74 -5.92 0.70
CA PRO A 159 17.86 -7.18 1.44
C PRO A 159 16.93 -7.29 2.66
N ASN A 160 16.44 -6.17 3.19
CA ASN A 160 15.55 -6.13 4.36
C ASN A 160 14.05 -6.15 4.00
N LEU A 161 13.73 -6.10 2.70
CA LEU A 161 12.36 -6.03 2.20
C LEU A 161 11.55 -7.24 2.68
N LYS A 162 10.43 -6.98 3.35
CA LYS A 162 9.46 -8.03 3.72
C LYS A 162 8.57 -8.33 2.53
N ILE A 163 8.35 -9.61 2.23
CA ILE A 163 7.58 -10.02 1.05
C ILE A 163 6.39 -10.86 1.47
N PHE A 164 5.19 -10.45 1.04
CA PHE A 164 3.90 -11.05 1.37
C PHE A 164 3.18 -11.49 0.10
N PRO A 165 3.29 -12.76 -0.32
CA PRO A 165 2.43 -13.31 -1.37
C PRO A 165 0.99 -13.44 -0.85
N ILE A 166 0.03 -12.81 -1.54
CA ILE A 166 -1.37 -12.79 -1.13
C ILE A 166 -2.34 -12.96 -2.29
N SER A 167 -3.55 -13.36 -1.98
CA SER A 167 -4.72 -13.12 -2.81
C SER A 167 -5.74 -12.29 -2.03
N ALA A 168 -5.88 -11.02 -2.36
CA ALA A 168 -6.92 -10.19 -1.76
C ALA A 168 -8.35 -10.69 -2.07
N LYS A 169 -8.50 -11.50 -3.14
CA LYS A 169 -9.77 -12.11 -3.55
C LYS A 169 -10.15 -13.28 -2.66
N THR A 170 -9.21 -14.16 -2.32
CA THR A 170 -9.48 -15.39 -1.56
C THR A 170 -9.15 -15.25 -0.07
N GLY A 171 -8.38 -14.24 0.31
CA GLY A 171 -7.86 -14.04 1.66
C GLY A 171 -6.54 -14.79 1.93
N GLU A 172 -6.04 -15.59 0.98
CA GLU A 172 -4.81 -16.34 1.14
C GLU A 172 -3.62 -15.40 1.39
N GLY A 173 -2.80 -15.71 2.41
CA GLY A 173 -1.59 -14.97 2.78
C GLY A 173 -1.83 -13.63 3.50
N MET A 174 -3.06 -13.15 3.63
CA MET A 174 -3.38 -11.85 4.23
C MET A 174 -3.00 -11.74 5.71
N GLU A 175 -3.09 -12.83 6.47
CA GLU A 175 -2.76 -12.86 7.91
C GLU A 175 -1.31 -12.43 8.20
N ALA A 176 -0.37 -12.87 7.38
CA ALA A 176 1.04 -12.51 7.55
C ALA A 176 1.28 -11.01 7.32
N TRP A 177 0.57 -10.43 6.34
CA TRP A 177 0.57 -8.99 6.08
C TRP A 177 -0.03 -8.21 7.25
N TYR A 178 -1.19 -8.61 7.75
CA TYR A 178 -1.85 -7.95 8.89
C TYR A 178 -0.97 -7.98 10.15
N SER A 179 -0.40 -9.14 10.45
CA SER A 179 0.47 -9.31 11.63
C SER A 179 1.69 -8.40 11.56
N TRP A 180 2.37 -8.34 10.42
CA TRP A 180 3.51 -7.45 10.24
C TRP A 180 3.12 -5.98 10.41
N LEU A 181 2.00 -5.57 9.83
CA LEU A 181 1.56 -4.17 9.90
C LEU A 181 1.20 -3.77 11.35
N LYS A 182 0.49 -4.65 12.08
CA LYS A 182 0.19 -4.45 13.50
C LYS A 182 1.47 -4.36 14.34
N GLU A 183 2.44 -5.25 14.11
CA GLU A 183 3.73 -5.21 14.82
C GLU A 183 4.51 -3.91 14.57
N GLU A 184 4.55 -3.41 13.35
CA GLU A 184 5.25 -2.16 13.03
C GLU A 184 4.52 -0.94 13.62
N ALA A 185 3.19 -0.93 13.62
CA ALA A 185 2.39 0.10 14.26
C ALA A 185 2.63 0.11 15.79
N ASP A 186 2.57 -1.05 16.44
CA ASP A 186 2.83 -1.19 17.89
C ASP A 186 4.23 -0.76 18.30
N LYS A 187 5.25 -1.06 17.48
CA LYS A 187 6.64 -0.61 17.72
C LYS A 187 6.76 0.91 17.66
N TRP A 188 6.02 1.55 16.77
CA TRP A 188 6.03 3.00 16.61
C TRP A 188 5.31 3.72 17.74
N MET A 189 4.20 3.15 18.24
CA MET A 189 3.35 3.77 19.27
C MET A 189 3.89 3.58 20.70
N LYS A 190 4.91 2.77 20.91
CA LYS A 190 5.61 2.59 22.20
C LYS A 190 6.68 3.65 22.43
#